data_ff29c00871fe53fa3b0aa2e9fe59eba8
#
_entry.id   ff29c00871fe53fa3b0aa2e9fe59eba8
#
_cell.length_a   1.000
_cell.length_b   1.000
_cell.length_c   1.000
_cell.angle_alpha   90.00
_cell.angle_beta   90.00
_cell.angle_gamma   90.00
#
_symmetry.space_group_name_H-M   'P 1'
#
loop_
_entity.id
_entity.type
_entity.pdbx_description
1 polymer ?
#
loop_
_entity_poly.entity_id
_entity_poly.type
_entity_poly.pdbx_seq_one_letter_code
_entity_poly.pdbx_strand_id
1 'polypeptide(L)'
;TPTQYLGSEGQYLAGIGIDPDYPLTSTDIRTSGVLVPTVYEKFSGSNVTSSVVAIINNPKDSNTYIVLSNGRLISYNSSLASETLIGTVTGSVANGAWYYNNYIYITTGTDVSRYGPLNNSPVLTNTVWTGATLGSLTALTATTYPTLAGISIPSHIGFAHGDGSSYFLDFKNGQGMIHRINTRRVTDEGDTNGTTVPSAYNALDLPFGFYPTAITNFSTDIAILAIQTTSGSINQGKAALFLWDPTNTDTFYRGPIYLPDPIATAMLYVNGGLYIWTGNGQNGVRLSQYVGGDAVSEIAFMEEGVPPLAHAVDALGNRIVWGASTTYPETTASVLAYGSKNSKLPKGLHNIIRTTSTGTTPSVTALKYVQQSSNVTPRLLPAWTDGTESGVDKLSTTGTYASVYRSAMINVNAQFTIKKLRLSLGAAVAANMTLIPKIFVDDASSSTTLATINNTNYSGKRRVVYKEPELSSVGGINNFMLELRWTGTAALPVLLPIEFTIEIFDDEN
;
A
#
# COMPACT_ATOMS: atom_id res chain seq x y z
N THR A 1 -15.75 -16.96 -3.90
CA THR A 1 -16.21 -15.70 -4.52
C THR A 1 -15.78 -14.56 -3.63
N PRO A 2 -15.01 -13.60 -4.12
CA PRO A 2 -14.54 -12.50 -3.29
C PRO A 2 -15.73 -11.67 -2.79
N THR A 3 -16.04 -11.80 -1.52
CA THR A 3 -17.07 -10.99 -0.85
C THR A 3 -16.59 -9.57 -0.59
N GLN A 4 -15.32 -9.32 -0.77
CA GLN A 4 -14.66 -8.04 -0.51
C GLN A 4 -15.12 -6.87 -1.39
N TYR A 5 -15.76 -7.16 -2.50
CA TYR A 5 -16.25 -6.16 -3.46
C TYR A 5 -17.77 -5.97 -3.41
N LEU A 6 -18.38 -6.33 -2.29
CA LEU A 6 -19.82 -6.16 -2.08
C LEU A 6 -20.16 -4.68 -1.87
N GLY A 7 -20.29 -3.96 -2.97
CA GLY A 7 -20.96 -2.67 -3.04
C GLY A 7 -22.25 -2.83 -3.83
N SER A 8 -23.30 -2.13 -3.47
CA SER A 8 -24.62 -2.29 -4.08
C SER A 8 -24.70 -1.87 -5.55
N GLU A 9 -23.71 -1.12 -6.05
CA GLU A 9 -23.61 -0.74 -7.46
C GLU A 9 -22.12 -0.72 -7.85
N GLY A 10 -21.77 -1.43 -8.92
CA GLY A 10 -20.41 -1.47 -9.46
C GLY A 10 -19.48 -2.52 -8.86
N GLN A 11 -20.04 -3.64 -8.37
CA GLN A 11 -19.24 -4.79 -7.95
C GLN A 11 -18.39 -5.31 -9.11
N TYR A 12 -17.16 -5.68 -8.81
CA TYR A 12 -16.27 -6.30 -9.77
C TYR A 12 -15.40 -7.37 -9.11
N LEU A 13 -15.01 -8.37 -9.89
CA LEU A 13 -14.19 -9.48 -9.42
C LEU A 13 -12.74 -9.06 -9.25
N ALA A 14 -12.22 -8.32 -10.20
CA ALA A 14 -10.84 -7.84 -10.17
C ALA A 14 -10.68 -6.52 -10.92
N GLY A 15 -9.75 -5.71 -10.46
CA GLY A 15 -9.33 -4.50 -11.15
C GLY A 15 -7.86 -4.23 -10.84
N ILE A 16 -7.09 -3.87 -11.85
CA ILE A 16 -5.68 -3.51 -11.72
C ILE A 16 -5.45 -2.20 -12.45
N GLY A 17 -4.85 -1.24 -11.73
CA GLY A 17 -4.54 0.07 -12.30
C GLY A 17 -5.79 0.88 -12.65
N ILE A 18 -6.86 0.79 -11.84
CA ILE A 18 -8.11 1.52 -12.04
C ILE A 18 -8.41 2.34 -10.80
N ASP A 19 -8.47 3.65 -10.94
CA ASP A 19 -8.80 4.58 -9.85
C ASP A 19 -10.18 5.22 -10.09
N PRO A 20 -11.21 4.85 -9.32
CA PRO A 20 -12.54 5.45 -9.42
C PRO A 20 -12.59 6.89 -8.88
N ASP A 21 -11.59 7.29 -8.10
CA ASP A 21 -11.47 8.64 -7.53
C ASP A 21 -10.57 9.56 -8.34
N TYR A 22 -10.06 9.09 -9.47
CA TYR A 22 -9.21 9.92 -10.31
C TYR A 22 -10.04 11.05 -10.93
N PRO A 23 -9.70 12.33 -10.69
CA PRO A 23 -10.48 13.42 -11.22
C PRO A 23 -10.29 13.50 -12.75
N LEU A 24 -11.35 13.23 -13.50
CA LEU A 24 -11.37 13.44 -14.93
C LEU A 24 -11.42 14.94 -15.27
N THR A 25 -12.25 15.69 -14.58
CA THR A 25 -12.33 17.19 -14.53
C THR A 25 -13.26 17.58 -13.40
N SER A 26 -13.25 18.85 -12.99
CA SER A 26 -14.12 19.37 -11.91
C SER A 26 -15.63 19.28 -12.22
N THR A 27 -16.00 19.07 -13.48
CA THR A 27 -17.40 18.92 -13.93
C THR A 27 -17.89 17.49 -13.94
N ASP A 28 -16.99 16.49 -13.93
CA ASP A 28 -17.33 15.08 -14.06
C ASP A 28 -17.58 14.37 -12.70
N ILE A 29 -17.47 15.10 -11.61
CA ILE A 29 -17.72 14.62 -10.22
C ILE A 29 -19.16 14.12 -10.01
N ARG A 30 -20.04 14.30 -10.99
CA ARG A 30 -21.47 13.92 -10.87
C ARG A 30 -21.77 12.46 -11.20
N THR A 31 -20.85 11.75 -11.79
CA THR A 31 -21.01 10.34 -12.16
C THR A 31 -20.27 9.46 -11.16
N SER A 32 -20.96 9.03 -10.11
CA SER A 32 -20.54 7.86 -9.35
C SER A 32 -20.42 6.68 -10.32
N GLY A 33 -19.25 6.03 -10.35
CA GLY A 33 -19.06 4.86 -11.18
C GLY A 33 -18.39 5.12 -12.54
N VAL A 34 -17.17 5.64 -12.52
CA VAL A 34 -16.31 5.71 -13.70
C VAL A 34 -15.11 4.81 -13.50
N LEU A 35 -14.86 3.91 -14.44
CA LEU A 35 -13.62 3.13 -14.47
C LEU A 35 -12.54 3.97 -15.16
N VAL A 36 -11.60 4.51 -14.39
CA VAL A 36 -10.52 5.35 -14.89
C VAL A 36 -9.22 4.56 -14.86
N PRO A 37 -8.67 4.17 -16.02
CA PRO A 37 -7.37 3.54 -16.07
C PRO A 37 -6.28 4.52 -15.61
N THR A 38 -5.32 4.02 -14.84
CA THR A 38 -4.16 4.77 -14.37
C THR A 38 -2.88 4.18 -14.95
N VAL A 39 -1.88 5.02 -15.11
CA VAL A 39 -0.56 4.61 -15.57
C VAL A 39 0.48 5.08 -14.58
N TYR A 40 1.38 4.19 -14.21
CA TYR A 40 2.53 4.50 -13.38
C TYR A 40 3.81 4.23 -14.17
N GLU A 41 4.83 5.01 -13.89
CA GLU A 41 6.15 4.88 -14.49
C GLU A 41 7.23 4.85 -13.42
N LYS A 42 8.24 4.02 -13.62
CA LYS A 42 9.43 4.01 -12.77
C LYS A 42 10.18 5.33 -12.97
N PHE A 43 10.32 6.11 -11.91
CA PHE A 43 11.10 7.35 -11.94
C PHE A 43 12.45 7.21 -11.23
N SER A 44 12.60 6.16 -10.41
CA SER A 44 13.84 5.91 -9.69
C SER A 44 14.98 5.57 -10.65
N GLY A 45 16.12 6.17 -10.39
CA GLY A 45 17.34 5.97 -11.19
C GLY A 45 18.18 4.77 -10.72
N SER A 46 19.43 4.76 -11.11
CA SER A 46 20.37 3.65 -10.88
C SER A 46 20.85 3.52 -9.42
N ASN A 47 20.56 4.50 -8.56
CA ASN A 47 20.93 4.40 -7.14
C ASN A 47 19.97 3.50 -6.33
N VAL A 48 18.74 3.24 -6.83
CA VAL A 48 17.81 2.30 -6.20
C VAL A 48 18.21 0.87 -6.58
N THR A 49 19.07 0.29 -5.76
CA THR A 49 19.73 -1.00 -6.01
C THR A 49 19.24 -2.12 -5.09
N SER A 50 18.33 -1.82 -4.17
CA SER A 50 17.73 -2.78 -3.25
C SER A 50 16.32 -2.31 -2.85
N SER A 51 15.60 -3.14 -2.11
CA SER A 51 14.25 -2.81 -1.64
C SER A 51 14.23 -1.53 -0.82
N VAL A 52 13.18 -0.75 -0.99
CA VAL A 52 12.96 0.49 -0.24
C VAL A 52 12.38 0.15 1.12
N VAL A 53 13.00 0.68 2.16
CA VAL A 53 12.55 0.52 3.55
C VAL A 53 11.59 1.63 3.96
N ALA A 54 11.85 2.86 3.49
CA ALA A 54 10.98 3.99 3.79
C ALA A 54 11.04 5.06 2.70
N ILE A 55 9.91 5.73 2.48
CA ILE A 55 9.80 6.97 1.71
C ILE A 55 9.41 8.08 2.69
N ILE A 56 10.22 9.12 2.77
CA ILE A 56 10.04 10.23 3.69
C ILE A 56 9.88 11.51 2.88
N ASN A 57 8.80 12.21 3.11
CA ASN A 57 8.56 13.53 2.54
C ASN A 57 8.65 14.58 3.63
N ASN A 58 9.54 15.56 3.42
CA ASN A 58 9.61 16.72 4.30
C ASN A 58 9.02 17.94 3.56
N PRO A 59 7.88 18.45 3.99
CA PRO A 59 7.26 19.60 3.32
C PRO A 59 8.06 20.90 3.44
N LYS A 60 9.07 20.97 4.33
CA LYS A 60 9.87 22.18 4.54
C LYS A 60 10.95 22.39 3.48
N ASP A 61 11.56 21.31 2.98
CA ASP A 61 12.57 21.38 1.92
C ASP A 61 12.07 20.90 0.56
N SER A 62 10.81 20.47 0.50
CA SER A 62 10.15 19.96 -0.70
C SER A 62 10.82 18.75 -1.35
N ASN A 63 11.77 18.10 -0.66
CA ASN A 63 12.45 16.91 -1.13
C ASN A 63 11.74 15.65 -0.68
N THR A 64 11.94 14.61 -1.46
CA THR A 64 11.53 13.24 -1.11
C THR A 64 12.78 12.42 -0.87
N TYR A 65 12.84 11.76 0.27
CA TYR A 65 13.96 10.91 0.67
C TYR A 65 13.56 9.45 0.62
N ILE A 66 14.45 8.62 0.08
CA ILE A 66 14.25 7.18 -0.05
C ILE A 66 15.38 6.48 0.68
N VAL A 67 15.03 5.61 1.61
CA VAL A 67 15.97 4.77 2.36
C VAL A 67 15.88 3.34 1.84
N LEU A 68 17.00 2.75 1.48
CA LEU A 68 17.10 1.41 0.96
C LEU A 68 17.57 0.42 2.02
N SER A 69 17.20 -0.85 1.89
CA SER A 69 17.60 -1.93 2.79
C SER A 69 19.13 -2.13 2.87
N ASN A 70 19.86 -1.75 1.84
CA ASN A 70 21.34 -1.73 1.85
C ASN A 70 21.94 -0.46 2.47
N GLY A 71 21.16 0.32 3.20
CA GLY A 71 21.62 1.49 3.94
C GLY A 71 21.83 2.76 3.11
N ARG A 72 21.55 2.76 1.82
CA ARG A 72 21.64 3.98 1.00
C ARG A 72 20.51 4.95 1.32
N LEU A 73 20.85 6.21 1.41
CA LEU A 73 19.95 7.34 1.50
C LEU A 73 20.00 8.14 0.18
N ILE A 74 18.88 8.29 -0.45
CA ILE A 74 18.73 8.97 -1.74
C ILE A 74 17.75 10.14 -1.56
N SER A 75 18.02 11.28 -2.17
CA SER A 75 17.07 12.38 -2.26
C SER A 75 16.61 12.63 -3.68
N TYR A 76 15.38 13.05 -3.80
CA TYR A 76 14.77 13.55 -5.02
C TYR A 76 14.28 14.97 -4.80
N ASN A 77 14.50 15.83 -5.79
CA ASN A 77 13.96 17.18 -5.76
C ASN A 77 12.41 17.19 -5.87
N SER A 78 11.82 18.37 -5.74
CA SER A 78 10.37 18.57 -5.78
C SER A 78 9.69 18.07 -7.07
N SER A 79 10.38 18.00 -8.19
CA SER A 79 9.83 17.47 -9.45
C SER A 79 9.97 15.94 -9.59
N LEU A 80 10.70 15.28 -8.69
CA LEU A 80 11.11 13.87 -8.76
C LEU A 80 11.94 13.56 -10.02
N ALA A 81 12.64 14.56 -10.56
CA ALA A 81 13.42 14.43 -11.79
C ALA A 81 14.92 14.26 -11.55
N SER A 82 15.42 14.75 -10.41
CA SER A 82 16.84 14.69 -10.07
C SER A 82 17.06 13.80 -8.88
N GLU A 83 17.81 12.74 -9.09
CA GLU A 83 18.23 11.79 -8.07
C GLU A 83 19.63 12.15 -7.55
N THR A 84 19.80 12.17 -6.24
CA THR A 84 21.09 12.40 -5.58
C THR A 84 21.32 11.35 -4.52
N LEU A 85 22.41 10.58 -4.63
CA LEU A 85 22.88 9.71 -3.55
C LEU A 85 23.50 10.57 -2.46
N ILE A 86 22.90 10.61 -1.28
CA ILE A 86 23.42 11.35 -0.11
C ILE A 86 24.59 10.58 0.53
N GLY A 87 24.40 9.26 0.69
CA GLY A 87 25.42 8.41 1.29
C GLY A 87 24.87 7.04 1.67
N THR A 88 25.70 6.27 2.35
CA THR A 88 25.34 4.96 2.89
C THR A 88 25.64 4.94 4.38
N VAL A 89 24.71 4.46 5.19
CA VAL A 89 24.90 4.30 6.63
C VAL A 89 25.95 3.23 6.95
N THR A 90 26.57 3.32 8.10
CA THR A 90 27.56 2.32 8.57
C THR A 90 26.91 0.93 8.63
N GLY A 91 27.62 -0.08 8.16
CA GLY A 91 27.15 -1.46 8.11
C GLY A 91 26.35 -1.80 6.85
N SER A 92 26.02 -0.80 5.99
CA SER A 92 25.30 -0.99 4.72
C SER A 92 23.97 -1.76 4.88
N VAL A 93 23.25 -1.50 5.95
CA VAL A 93 21.94 -2.07 6.26
C VAL A 93 21.04 -0.98 6.84
N ALA A 94 19.78 -0.94 6.41
CA ALA A 94 18.75 -0.16 7.06
C ALA A 94 17.51 -1.04 7.30
N ASN A 95 16.99 -0.97 8.52
CA ASN A 95 15.86 -1.79 8.99
C ASN A 95 14.58 -0.96 9.20
N GLY A 96 14.71 0.36 9.23
CA GLY A 96 13.62 1.32 9.35
C GLY A 96 14.13 2.74 9.20
N ALA A 97 13.25 3.66 8.87
CA ALA A 97 13.57 5.08 8.87
C ALA A 97 12.32 5.92 9.09
N TRP A 98 12.48 7.08 9.73
CA TRP A 98 11.40 8.03 10.01
C TRP A 98 11.92 9.45 10.12
N TYR A 99 11.04 10.42 9.98
CA TYR A 99 11.32 11.83 10.18
C TYR A 99 10.97 12.25 11.61
N TYR A 100 11.90 12.92 12.27
CA TYR A 100 11.66 13.57 13.56
C TYR A 100 12.56 14.80 13.74
N ASN A 101 11.96 15.91 14.14
CA ASN A 101 12.63 17.17 14.52
C ASN A 101 13.72 17.65 13.55
N ASN A 102 13.40 17.77 12.26
CA ASN A 102 14.28 18.14 11.15
C ASN A 102 15.39 17.12 10.80
N TYR A 103 15.31 15.90 11.29
CA TYR A 103 16.24 14.82 10.94
C TYR A 103 15.49 13.61 10.39
N ILE A 104 16.14 12.91 9.52
CA ILE A 104 15.77 11.55 9.13
C ILE A 104 16.61 10.61 9.96
N TYR A 105 15.98 9.80 10.78
CA TYR A 105 16.60 8.74 11.55
C TYR A 105 16.52 7.45 10.77
N ILE A 106 17.62 6.69 10.77
CA ILE A 106 17.76 5.43 10.04
C ILE A 106 18.31 4.42 11.02
N THR A 107 17.54 3.37 11.32
CA THR A 107 18.03 2.24 12.12
C THR A 107 18.86 1.33 11.24
N THR A 108 20.04 1.02 11.69
CA THR A 108 20.95 0.04 11.09
C THR A 108 20.82 -1.32 11.79
N GLY A 109 21.69 -2.27 11.48
CA GLY A 109 21.69 -3.56 12.19
C GLY A 109 21.92 -3.46 13.69
N THR A 110 22.69 -2.46 14.17
CA THR A 110 23.08 -2.36 15.58
C THR A 110 23.04 -0.94 16.13
N ASP A 111 22.68 0.03 15.31
CA ASP A 111 22.81 1.44 15.64
C ASP A 111 21.71 2.29 14.99
N VAL A 112 21.70 3.57 15.31
CA VAL A 112 20.89 4.58 14.64
C VAL A 112 21.83 5.60 13.98
N SER A 113 21.60 5.87 12.71
CA SER A 113 22.19 6.99 11.96
C SER A 113 21.15 8.09 11.80
N ARG A 114 21.57 9.31 11.54
CA ARG A 114 20.67 10.41 11.21
C ARG A 114 21.20 11.27 10.07
N TYR A 115 20.32 11.83 9.31
CA TYR A 115 20.60 12.81 8.27
C TYR A 115 19.88 14.12 8.56
N GLY A 116 20.62 15.22 8.64
CA GLY A 116 20.05 16.54 8.93
C GLY A 116 21.07 17.46 9.60
N PRO A 117 20.63 18.64 10.11
CA PRO A 117 19.24 19.13 10.06
C PRO A 117 18.81 19.53 8.65
N LEU A 118 17.64 19.12 8.21
CA LEU A 118 17.19 19.30 6.82
C LEU A 118 16.99 20.76 6.41
N ASN A 119 16.91 21.65 7.35
CA ASN A 119 16.73 23.09 7.12
C ASN A 119 18.07 23.85 7.07
N ASN A 120 19.20 23.21 7.32
CA ASN A 120 20.51 23.89 7.37
C ASN A 120 21.66 22.91 7.12
N SER A 121 22.18 22.88 5.88
CA SER A 121 23.36 22.11 5.48
C SER A 121 23.36 20.67 6.03
N PRO A 122 22.43 19.83 5.61
CA PRO A 122 22.24 18.51 6.19
C PRO A 122 23.45 17.60 5.96
N VAL A 123 23.82 16.85 6.99
CA VAL A 123 24.93 15.89 6.98
C VAL A 123 24.44 14.52 7.45
N LEU A 124 24.93 13.46 6.82
CA LEU A 124 24.72 12.10 7.29
C LEU A 124 25.70 11.80 8.43
N THR A 125 25.17 11.62 9.63
CA THR A 125 25.95 11.26 10.82
C THR A 125 25.62 9.82 11.20
N ASN A 126 26.64 8.98 11.20
CA ASN A 126 26.53 7.59 11.61
C ASN A 126 26.72 7.45 13.12
N THR A 127 26.14 6.37 13.67
CA THR A 127 26.38 5.97 15.07
C THR A 127 26.01 7.07 16.07
N VAL A 128 24.79 7.58 15.97
CA VAL A 128 24.24 8.57 16.90
C VAL A 128 23.64 7.96 18.16
N TRP A 129 23.43 6.64 18.16
CA TRP A 129 23.01 5.86 19.31
C TRP A 129 24.21 5.26 19.98
N THR A 130 24.51 5.69 21.18
CA THR A 130 25.71 5.21 21.92
C THR A 130 25.35 3.90 22.65
N GLY A 131 25.59 2.77 22.01
CA GLY A 131 25.42 1.46 22.63
C GLY A 131 26.21 1.22 23.92
N ALA A 132 27.28 1.95 24.15
CA ALA A 132 28.07 1.85 25.40
C ALA A 132 27.31 2.34 26.65
N THR A 133 26.42 3.33 26.47
CA THR A 133 25.66 3.94 27.60
C THR A 133 24.20 3.44 27.62
N LEU A 134 23.63 3.12 26.46
CA LEU A 134 22.22 2.83 26.31
C LEU A 134 21.91 1.37 25.91
N GLY A 135 22.93 0.57 25.66
CA GLY A 135 22.81 -0.78 25.14
C GLY A 135 22.79 -0.79 23.60
N SER A 136 23.39 -1.81 23.01
CA SER A 136 23.39 -2.00 21.55
C SER A 136 22.03 -2.48 21.09
N LEU A 137 21.55 -1.97 19.95
CA LEU A 137 20.41 -2.54 19.25
C LEU A 137 20.74 -3.97 18.82
N THR A 138 19.73 -4.80 18.68
CA THR A 138 19.91 -6.17 18.22
C THR A 138 20.26 -6.17 16.73
N ALA A 139 21.39 -6.78 16.40
CA ALA A 139 21.70 -7.09 15.01
C ALA A 139 20.67 -8.07 14.48
N LEU A 140 19.81 -7.60 13.60
CA LEU A 140 18.79 -8.43 12.98
C LEU A 140 19.42 -9.14 11.78
N THR A 141 19.59 -10.44 11.89
CA THR A 141 20.05 -11.30 10.81
C THR A 141 18.84 -11.95 10.12
N ALA A 142 19.01 -12.48 8.92
CA ALA A 142 17.96 -13.20 8.22
C ALA A 142 17.34 -14.36 9.03
N THR A 143 18.05 -14.86 10.02
CA THR A 143 17.57 -15.91 10.95
C THR A 143 16.77 -15.38 12.14
N THR A 144 16.86 -14.08 12.42
CA THR A 144 16.16 -13.44 13.55
C THR A 144 14.91 -12.69 13.12
N TYR A 145 14.78 -12.34 11.84
CA TYR A 145 13.56 -11.77 11.30
C TYR A 145 12.53 -12.84 10.98
N PRO A 146 11.31 -12.71 11.46
CA PRO A 146 10.23 -13.45 10.84
C PRO A 146 10.05 -12.99 9.39
N THR A 147 9.82 -13.92 8.49
CA THR A 147 9.57 -13.63 7.08
C THR A 147 8.09 -13.86 6.76
N LEU A 148 7.55 -13.00 5.91
CA LEU A 148 6.22 -13.14 5.34
C LEU A 148 6.37 -13.20 3.82
N ALA A 149 5.99 -14.32 3.22
CA ALA A 149 6.16 -14.56 1.78
C ALA A 149 7.60 -14.28 1.26
N GLY A 150 8.61 -14.64 2.06
CA GLY A 150 10.01 -14.43 1.72
C GLY A 150 10.56 -13.02 1.99
N ILE A 151 9.73 -12.08 2.45
CA ILE A 151 10.12 -10.72 2.78
C ILE A 151 10.31 -10.62 4.30
N SER A 152 11.46 -10.09 4.73
CA SER A 152 11.72 -9.85 6.15
C SER A 152 10.78 -8.78 6.72
N ILE A 153 10.19 -9.05 7.88
CA ILE A 153 9.37 -8.10 8.62
C ILE A 153 10.30 -7.26 9.49
N PRO A 154 10.52 -5.98 9.20
CA PRO A 154 11.42 -5.15 10.00
C PRO A 154 10.81 -4.84 11.37
N SER A 155 11.62 -4.85 12.42
CA SER A 155 11.22 -4.46 13.76
C SER A 155 11.69 -3.07 14.18
N HIS A 156 12.71 -2.52 13.53
CA HIS A 156 13.27 -1.21 13.88
C HIS A 156 12.55 -0.03 13.23
N ILE A 157 11.23 -0.04 13.31
CA ILE A 157 10.37 1.00 12.76
C ILE A 157 10.18 2.08 13.83
N GLY A 158 10.23 3.34 13.43
CA GLY A 158 10.02 4.47 14.34
C GLY A 158 9.06 5.51 13.80
N PHE A 159 8.63 6.39 14.70
CA PHE A 159 7.73 7.50 14.39
C PHE A 159 7.93 8.65 15.38
N ALA A 160 7.46 9.84 15.02
CA ALA A 160 7.39 10.99 15.90
C ALA A 160 6.06 11.05 16.64
N HIS A 161 6.08 11.19 17.97
CA HIS A 161 4.89 11.27 18.81
C HIS A 161 4.56 12.71 19.19
N GLY A 162 3.31 12.95 19.58
CA GLY A 162 2.80 14.26 19.94
C GLY A 162 3.39 14.84 21.23
N ASP A 163 3.97 14.03 22.11
CA ASP A 163 4.67 14.47 23.33
C ASP A 163 6.02 15.17 23.05
N GLY A 164 6.42 15.20 21.78
CA GLY A 164 7.69 15.79 21.34
C GLY A 164 8.85 14.84 21.36
N SER A 165 8.62 13.55 21.56
CA SER A 165 9.61 12.48 21.45
C SER A 165 9.42 11.68 20.16
N SER A 166 10.38 10.85 19.86
CA SER A 166 10.30 9.83 18.83
C SER A 166 10.49 8.46 19.47
N TYR A 167 9.78 7.48 18.99
CA TYR A 167 9.83 6.11 19.49
C TYR A 167 10.12 5.16 18.35
N PHE A 168 10.88 4.09 18.62
CA PHE A 168 11.15 3.06 17.65
C PHE A 168 11.25 1.68 18.31
N LEU A 169 11.03 0.66 17.51
CA LEU A 169 10.95 -0.73 17.94
C LEU A 169 12.32 -1.41 17.89
N ASP A 170 12.53 -2.37 18.79
CA ASP A 170 13.62 -3.35 18.77
C ASP A 170 13.11 -4.72 19.27
N PHE A 171 13.89 -5.76 19.04
CA PHE A 171 13.62 -7.09 19.56
C PHE A 171 14.89 -7.76 20.03
N LYS A 172 15.00 -8.01 21.32
CA LYS A 172 16.20 -8.56 21.94
C LYS A 172 15.87 -9.66 22.93
N ASN A 173 16.62 -10.73 22.90
CA ASN A 173 16.49 -11.85 23.84
C ASN A 173 15.07 -12.45 23.92
N GLY A 174 14.34 -12.48 22.82
CA GLY A 174 12.98 -13.00 22.80
C GLY A 174 11.89 -12.02 23.27
N GLN A 175 12.23 -10.76 23.45
CA GLN A 175 11.34 -9.73 23.95
C GLN A 175 11.36 -8.50 23.05
N GLY A 176 10.18 -7.98 22.72
CA GLY A 176 10.04 -6.69 22.02
C GLY A 176 10.33 -5.54 22.97
N MET A 177 10.99 -4.52 22.46
CA MET A 177 11.38 -3.32 23.19
C MET A 177 10.99 -2.07 22.42
N ILE A 178 10.70 -1.00 23.15
CA ILE A 178 10.46 0.32 22.60
C ILE A 178 11.54 1.26 23.17
N HIS A 179 12.27 1.91 22.27
CA HIS A 179 13.24 2.92 22.62
C HIS A 179 12.71 4.32 22.34
N ARG A 180 13.20 5.31 23.08
CA ARG A 180 12.80 6.71 22.94
C ARG A 180 13.98 7.59 22.54
N ILE A 181 13.75 8.51 21.62
CA ILE A 181 14.64 9.61 21.27
C ILE A 181 13.93 10.91 21.59
N ASN A 182 14.56 11.78 22.38
CA ASN A 182 14.02 13.09 22.74
C ASN A 182 15.07 14.19 22.63
N THR A 183 15.07 14.89 21.51
CA THR A 183 16.03 15.98 21.23
C THR A 183 15.69 17.31 21.89
N ARG A 184 14.55 17.40 22.60
CA ARG A 184 14.15 18.63 23.31
C ARG A 184 14.71 18.74 24.73
N ARG A 185 15.18 17.64 25.30
CA ARG A 185 15.75 17.58 26.65
C ARG A 185 17.28 17.46 26.61
N VAL A 186 17.93 18.42 25.98
CA VAL A 186 19.40 18.44 25.85
C VAL A 186 20.11 18.47 27.22
N THR A 187 19.45 18.99 28.24
CA THR A 187 20.04 19.17 29.57
C THR A 187 20.04 17.92 30.45
N ASP A 188 19.16 16.97 30.18
CA ASP A 188 18.98 15.79 31.04
C ASP A 188 19.83 14.59 30.64
N GLU A 189 20.39 14.57 29.42
CA GLU A 189 21.04 13.39 28.84
C GLU A 189 22.44 13.65 28.23
N GLY A 190 23.04 14.77 28.54
CA GLY A 190 24.50 14.97 28.40
C GLY A 190 25.05 15.16 27.00
N ASP A 191 24.24 15.40 25.96
CA ASP A 191 24.77 15.74 24.64
C ASP A 191 24.96 17.25 24.45
N THR A 192 26.13 17.74 24.76
CA THR A 192 26.52 19.15 24.53
C THR A 192 27.00 19.39 23.08
N ASN A 193 27.24 18.36 22.28
CA ASN A 193 27.92 18.49 20.99
C ASN A 193 27.09 18.11 19.78
N GLY A 194 25.80 17.70 19.92
CA GLY A 194 24.96 17.31 18.81
C GLY A 194 25.40 16.02 18.08
N THR A 195 26.33 15.26 18.64
CA THR A 195 26.81 14.00 18.07
C THR A 195 26.04 12.78 18.57
N THR A 196 25.59 12.81 19.82
CA THR A 196 24.74 11.79 20.42
C THR A 196 23.29 12.30 20.55
N VAL A 197 22.33 11.42 20.51
CA VAL A 197 20.92 11.78 20.63
C VAL A 197 20.44 11.48 22.05
N PRO A 198 19.85 12.46 22.76
CA PRO A 198 19.20 12.19 24.04
C PRO A 198 18.15 11.09 23.86
N SER A 199 18.28 10.02 24.62
CA SER A 199 17.47 8.83 24.38
C SER A 199 17.28 8.00 25.65
N ALA A 200 16.23 7.21 25.68
CA ALA A 200 16.01 6.19 26.69
C ALA A 200 15.99 4.82 26.01
N TYR A 201 16.96 4.02 26.35
CA TYR A 201 16.98 2.61 26.02
C TYR A 201 15.88 1.92 26.84
N ASN A 202 15.11 1.08 26.16
CA ASN A 202 14.07 0.31 26.83
C ASN A 202 13.05 1.18 27.59
N ALA A 203 12.44 2.12 26.90
CA ALA A 203 11.37 2.93 27.47
C ALA A 203 10.14 2.10 27.83
N LEU A 204 9.93 0.97 27.14
CA LEU A 204 8.91 -0.04 27.43
C LEU A 204 9.35 -1.41 26.91
N ASP A 205 9.10 -2.44 27.72
CA ASP A 205 9.21 -3.87 27.35
C ASP A 205 7.84 -4.46 27.02
N LEU A 206 7.75 -5.18 25.89
CA LEU A 206 6.59 -6.04 25.61
C LEU A 206 6.67 -7.34 26.44
N PRO A 207 5.56 -8.05 26.62
CA PRO A 207 5.59 -9.39 27.16
C PRO A 207 6.51 -10.31 26.35
N PHE A 208 7.15 -11.25 27.04
CA PHE A 208 8.09 -12.17 26.40
C PHE A 208 7.45 -12.96 25.27
N GLY A 209 8.19 -13.14 24.18
CA GLY A 209 7.72 -13.87 23.00
C GLY A 209 6.97 -13.01 21.96
N PHE A 210 6.71 -11.72 22.23
CA PHE A 210 6.11 -10.81 21.26
C PHE A 210 7.16 -10.06 20.45
N TYR A 211 7.10 -10.25 19.13
CA TYR A 211 7.93 -9.55 18.15
C TYR A 211 7.15 -8.33 17.61
N PRO A 212 7.64 -7.11 17.84
CA PRO A 212 6.93 -5.92 17.41
C PRO A 212 7.06 -5.74 15.89
N THR A 213 5.97 -5.38 15.22
CA THR A 213 5.91 -5.27 13.76
C THR A 213 5.54 -3.89 13.27
N ALA A 214 4.83 -3.11 14.06
CA ALA A 214 4.49 -1.73 13.73
C ALA A 214 4.23 -0.89 14.99
N ILE A 215 4.42 0.41 14.87
CA ILE A 215 4.19 1.41 15.92
C ILE A 215 3.63 2.68 15.32
N THR A 216 2.65 3.30 15.98
CA THR A 216 2.04 4.56 15.52
C THR A 216 1.33 5.28 16.67
N ASN A 217 0.87 6.49 16.42
CA ASN A 217 -0.02 7.19 17.34
C ASN A 217 -1.40 6.53 17.40
N PHE A 218 -2.03 6.59 18.55
CA PHE A 218 -3.45 6.36 18.75
C PHE A 218 -3.99 7.42 19.72
N SER A 219 -4.52 8.50 19.21
CA SER A 219 -4.86 9.69 20.01
C SER A 219 -3.62 10.24 20.74
N THR A 220 -3.60 10.22 22.05
CA THR A 220 -2.47 10.62 22.92
C THR A 220 -1.55 9.45 23.27
N ASP A 221 -1.98 8.24 22.98
CA ASP A 221 -1.28 7.01 23.30
C ASP A 221 -0.45 6.52 22.13
N ILE A 222 0.39 5.55 22.38
CA ILE A 222 1.16 4.80 21.40
C ILE A 222 0.51 3.45 21.18
N ALA A 223 0.20 3.13 19.93
CA ALA A 223 -0.24 1.81 19.52
C ALA A 223 0.97 1.00 19.04
N ILE A 224 1.10 -0.24 19.53
CA ILE A 224 2.16 -1.16 19.18
C ILE A 224 1.52 -2.45 18.70
N LEU A 225 1.87 -2.86 17.50
CA LEU A 225 1.44 -4.12 16.91
C LEU A 225 2.56 -5.14 17.07
N ALA A 226 2.23 -6.35 17.50
CA ALA A 226 3.20 -7.40 17.69
C ALA A 226 2.62 -8.78 17.35
N ILE A 227 3.50 -9.69 16.95
CA ILE A 227 3.19 -11.10 16.68
C ILE A 227 3.90 -11.99 17.70
N GLN A 228 3.20 -12.95 18.22
CA GLN A 228 3.80 -13.93 19.11
C GLN A 228 4.52 -14.99 18.29
N THR A 229 5.81 -15.15 18.54
CA THR A 229 6.61 -16.18 17.88
C THR A 229 6.75 -17.39 18.82
N THR A 230 6.32 -18.54 18.35
CA THR A 230 6.58 -19.82 19.03
C THR A 230 7.56 -20.62 18.18
N SER A 231 8.74 -20.92 18.72
CA SER A 231 9.74 -21.80 18.09
C SER A 231 10.14 -21.42 16.64
N GLY A 232 10.17 -20.12 16.33
CA GLY A 232 10.58 -19.64 15.00
C GLY A 232 9.50 -19.70 13.92
N SER A 233 8.28 -20.14 14.25
CA SER A 233 7.16 -20.12 13.29
C SER A 233 6.15 -19.05 13.65
N ILE A 234 5.95 -18.09 12.77
CA ILE A 234 4.95 -17.03 12.91
C ILE A 234 3.52 -17.52 12.65
N ASN A 235 3.35 -18.61 11.92
CA ASN A 235 2.02 -19.10 11.51
C ASN A 235 1.24 -19.78 12.63
N GLN A 236 1.85 -20.01 13.80
CA GLN A 236 1.24 -20.65 14.96
C GLN A 236 1.07 -19.71 16.16
N GLY A 237 1.52 -18.47 16.02
CA GLY A 237 1.43 -17.46 17.07
C GLY A 237 0.09 -16.74 17.11
N LYS A 238 0.00 -15.76 17.99
CA LYS A 238 -1.09 -14.80 18.08
C LYS A 238 -0.57 -13.42 17.74
N ALA A 239 -1.34 -12.64 17.01
CA ALA A 239 -1.07 -11.22 16.88
C ALA A 239 -1.85 -10.44 17.95
N ALA A 240 -1.26 -9.34 18.42
CA ALA A 240 -1.86 -8.51 19.44
C ALA A 240 -1.55 -7.02 19.22
N LEU A 241 -2.50 -6.20 19.62
CA LEU A 241 -2.37 -4.76 19.76
C LEU A 241 -2.15 -4.42 21.23
N PHE A 242 -1.12 -3.59 21.48
CA PHE A 242 -0.84 -3.00 22.80
C PHE A 242 -1.02 -1.49 22.70
N LEU A 243 -1.62 -0.90 23.72
CA LEU A 243 -1.75 0.55 23.85
C LEU A 243 -0.97 1.01 25.07
N TRP A 244 -0.16 2.02 24.91
CA TRP A 244 0.73 2.53 25.93
C TRP A 244 0.63 4.05 26.03
N ASP A 245 0.45 4.53 27.26
CA ASP A 245 0.62 5.95 27.58
C ASP A 245 2.12 6.20 27.85
N PRO A 246 2.79 7.01 27.00
CA PRO A 246 4.24 7.26 27.13
C PRO A 246 4.62 8.10 28.36
N THR A 247 3.66 8.68 29.07
CA THR A 247 3.90 9.35 30.36
C THR A 247 4.06 8.34 31.50
N ASN A 248 3.66 7.09 31.26
CA ASN A 248 3.64 6.00 32.22
C ASN A 248 4.54 4.86 31.70
N THR A 249 5.82 4.88 32.06
CA THR A 249 6.89 4.15 31.37
C THR A 249 6.80 2.63 31.45
N ASP A 250 6.12 2.03 32.44
CA ASP A 250 6.22 0.60 32.69
C ASP A 250 4.89 -0.17 32.54
N THR A 251 3.84 0.47 32.12
CA THR A 251 2.51 -0.15 32.11
C THR A 251 1.79 0.03 30.77
N PHE A 252 1.24 -1.08 30.29
CA PHE A 252 0.28 -0.99 29.20
C PHE A 252 -1.01 -0.41 29.71
N TYR A 253 -1.46 0.64 29.05
CA TYR A 253 -2.75 1.23 29.27
C TYR A 253 -3.87 0.21 29.00
N ARG A 254 -3.71 -0.58 27.92
CA ARG A 254 -4.60 -1.65 27.52
C ARG A 254 -3.85 -2.70 26.71
N GLY A 255 -4.21 -3.95 26.86
CA GLY A 255 -3.70 -5.06 26.06
C GLY A 255 -3.15 -6.21 26.90
N PRO A 256 -2.82 -7.32 26.24
CA PRO A 256 -2.91 -7.52 24.80
C PRO A 256 -4.35 -7.63 24.28
N ILE A 257 -4.69 -6.86 23.26
CA ILE A 257 -5.92 -7.06 22.49
C ILE A 257 -5.57 -8.02 21.35
N TYR A 258 -6.02 -9.26 21.48
CA TYR A 258 -5.71 -10.29 20.48
C TYR A 258 -6.47 -10.06 19.18
N LEU A 259 -5.75 -10.24 18.07
CA LEU A 259 -6.29 -10.08 16.73
C LEU A 259 -6.80 -11.43 16.19
N PRO A 260 -7.72 -11.41 15.21
CA PRO A 260 -8.33 -12.63 14.68
C PRO A 260 -7.34 -13.52 13.94
N ASP A 261 -6.31 -12.97 13.33
CA ASP A 261 -5.31 -13.69 12.55
C ASP A 261 -3.95 -13.69 13.26
N PRO A 262 -3.09 -14.70 13.02
CA PRO A 262 -1.81 -14.84 13.71
C PRO A 262 -0.73 -13.85 13.28
N ILE A 263 -0.87 -13.23 12.11
CA ILE A 263 0.12 -12.31 11.55
C ILE A 263 -0.50 -10.93 11.45
N ALA A 264 0.18 -9.93 11.99
CA ALA A 264 -0.19 -8.52 11.88
C ALA A 264 1.10 -7.72 11.62
N THR A 265 1.15 -6.99 10.51
CA THR A 265 2.40 -6.39 10.01
C THR A 265 2.32 -4.90 9.77
N ALA A 266 1.13 -4.34 9.68
CA ALA A 266 0.95 -2.92 9.44
C ALA A 266 -0.26 -2.37 10.20
N MET A 267 -0.15 -1.12 10.58
CA MET A 267 -1.26 -0.34 11.11
C MET A 267 -1.10 1.14 10.76
N LEU A 268 -2.23 1.85 10.73
CA LEU A 268 -2.29 3.25 10.37
C LEU A 268 -3.39 3.96 11.15
N TYR A 269 -3.05 5.04 11.85
CA TYR A 269 -4.03 5.85 12.56
C TYR A 269 -4.53 6.98 11.66
N VAL A 270 -5.83 7.01 11.38
CA VAL A 270 -6.47 7.99 10.51
C VAL A 270 -7.86 8.32 11.05
N ASN A 271 -8.17 9.61 11.18
CA ASN A 271 -9.50 10.11 11.51
C ASN A 271 -10.14 9.47 12.75
N GLY A 272 -9.35 9.25 13.80
CA GLY A 272 -9.80 8.68 15.08
C GLY A 272 -9.90 7.14 15.08
N GLY A 273 -9.60 6.46 14.00
CA GLY A 273 -9.56 5.01 13.90
C GLY A 273 -8.17 4.47 13.61
N LEU A 274 -7.83 3.35 14.21
CA LEU A 274 -6.61 2.61 13.93
C LEU A 274 -6.95 1.47 12.98
N TYR A 275 -6.46 1.53 11.75
CA TYR A 275 -6.60 0.48 10.76
C TYR A 275 -5.46 -0.52 10.89
N ILE A 276 -5.79 -1.80 10.88
CA ILE A 276 -4.86 -2.90 11.14
C ILE A 276 -5.00 -3.95 10.05
N TRP A 277 -3.88 -4.36 9.47
CA TRP A 277 -3.81 -5.44 8.48
C TRP A 277 -3.29 -6.70 9.11
N THR A 278 -4.09 -7.77 9.01
CA THR A 278 -3.76 -9.09 9.54
C THR A 278 -3.91 -10.16 8.46
N GLY A 279 -3.36 -11.34 8.70
CA GLY A 279 -3.48 -12.48 7.81
C GLY A 279 -3.04 -13.80 8.46
N ASN A 280 -3.24 -14.89 7.73
CA ASN A 280 -2.86 -16.24 8.20
C ASN A 280 -1.52 -16.74 7.63
N GLY A 281 -0.85 -15.94 6.81
CA GLY A 281 0.46 -16.24 6.22
C GLY A 281 0.44 -17.13 4.97
N GLN A 282 -0.74 -17.63 4.58
CA GLN A 282 -0.88 -18.44 3.38
C GLN A 282 -1.67 -17.71 2.29
N ASN A 283 -2.90 -17.39 2.57
CA ASN A 283 -3.77 -16.64 1.68
C ASN A 283 -4.75 -15.82 2.50
N GLY A 284 -4.94 -14.59 2.08
CA GLY A 284 -5.92 -13.70 2.66
C GLY A 284 -5.35 -12.63 3.58
N VAL A 285 -5.90 -11.45 3.41
CA VAL A 285 -5.60 -10.25 4.19
C VAL A 285 -6.90 -9.70 4.75
N ARG A 286 -6.92 -9.48 6.04
CA ARG A 286 -8.01 -8.83 6.74
C ARG A 286 -7.64 -7.40 7.06
N LEU A 287 -8.52 -6.48 6.72
CA LEU A 287 -8.47 -5.11 7.17
C LEU A 287 -9.48 -4.93 8.30
N SER A 288 -8.99 -4.56 9.46
CA SER A 288 -9.81 -4.28 10.65
C SER A 288 -9.63 -2.86 11.12
N GLN A 289 -10.59 -2.35 11.87
CA GLN A 289 -10.51 -1.04 12.53
C GLN A 289 -10.66 -1.20 14.04
N TYR A 290 -9.81 -0.50 14.77
CA TYR A 290 -9.93 -0.31 16.20
C TYR A 290 -10.27 1.16 16.50
N VAL A 291 -11.32 1.37 17.29
CA VAL A 291 -11.79 2.70 17.71
C VAL A 291 -11.88 2.82 19.24
N GLY A 292 -11.47 1.77 19.96
CA GLY A 292 -11.57 1.61 21.39
C GLY A 292 -12.29 0.30 21.77
N GLY A 293 -12.25 -0.06 23.05
CA GLY A 293 -12.83 -1.32 23.53
C GLY A 293 -11.82 -2.47 23.56
N ASP A 294 -12.29 -3.70 23.57
CA ASP A 294 -11.46 -4.91 23.76
C ASP A 294 -11.37 -5.75 22.48
N ALA A 295 -11.89 -5.26 21.36
CA ALA A 295 -11.91 -5.96 20.09
C ALA A 295 -11.74 -5.02 18.90
N VAL A 296 -11.34 -5.58 17.79
CA VAL A 296 -11.29 -4.90 16.47
C VAL A 296 -12.52 -5.29 15.66
N SER A 297 -12.97 -4.37 14.80
CA SER A 297 -14.07 -4.61 13.86
C SER A 297 -13.51 -4.88 12.46
N GLU A 298 -13.92 -5.96 11.84
CA GLU A 298 -13.56 -6.24 10.44
C GLU A 298 -14.22 -5.24 9.50
N ILE A 299 -13.44 -4.74 8.55
CA ILE A 299 -13.90 -3.85 7.48
C ILE A 299 -13.96 -4.59 6.15
N ALA A 300 -12.91 -5.35 5.83
CA ALA A 300 -12.80 -6.07 4.57
C ALA A 300 -11.90 -7.29 4.73
N PHE A 301 -12.18 -8.31 3.95
CA PHE A 301 -11.35 -9.49 3.81
C PHE A 301 -11.03 -9.71 2.32
N MET A 302 -9.76 -9.96 2.02
CA MET A 302 -9.27 -10.30 0.70
C MET A 302 -8.78 -11.75 0.74
N GLU A 303 -9.27 -12.59 -0.16
CA GLU A 303 -8.91 -14.00 -0.22
C GLU A 303 -7.47 -14.24 -0.70
N GLU A 304 -6.87 -13.24 -1.36
CA GLU A 304 -5.52 -13.31 -1.90
C GLU A 304 -4.56 -12.34 -1.22
N GLY A 305 -3.27 -12.64 -1.35
CA GLY A 305 -2.20 -11.77 -0.90
C GLY A 305 -1.72 -12.04 0.52
N VAL A 306 -0.79 -11.21 0.94
CA VAL A 306 -0.21 -11.19 2.29
C VAL A 306 -0.38 -9.80 2.89
N PRO A 307 -0.45 -9.67 4.22
CA PRO A 307 -0.53 -8.36 4.86
C PRO A 307 0.64 -7.45 4.44
N PRO A 308 0.40 -6.14 4.22
CA PRO A 308 1.42 -5.20 3.82
C PRO A 308 2.48 -5.03 4.92
N LEU A 309 3.68 -4.60 4.54
CA LEU A 309 4.69 -4.16 5.49
C LEU A 309 4.28 -2.82 6.13
N ALA A 310 4.81 -2.51 7.31
CA ALA A 310 4.46 -1.30 8.05
C ALA A 310 4.73 0.01 7.28
N HIS A 311 5.77 0.04 6.42
CA HIS A 311 6.05 1.18 5.55
C HIS A 311 5.28 1.17 4.22
N ALA A 312 4.50 0.12 3.95
CA ALA A 312 3.71 0.00 2.74
C ALA A 312 2.23 0.37 2.94
N VAL A 313 1.95 1.27 3.88
CA VAL A 313 0.61 1.80 4.17
C VAL A 313 0.67 3.32 4.32
N ASP A 314 -0.36 4.02 3.84
CA ASP A 314 -0.49 5.48 4.01
C ASP A 314 -1.95 5.92 3.81
N ALA A 315 -2.23 7.21 4.02
CA ALA A 315 -3.57 7.76 3.80
C ALA A 315 -3.54 9.19 3.24
N LEU A 316 -4.58 9.51 2.50
CA LEU A 316 -4.88 10.87 2.07
C LEU A 316 -6.37 11.18 2.33
N GLY A 317 -6.64 12.04 3.30
CA GLY A 317 -8.00 12.30 3.76
C GLY A 317 -8.65 11.03 4.32
N ASN A 318 -9.79 10.64 3.76
CA ASN A 318 -10.53 9.44 4.16
C ASN A 318 -10.12 8.17 3.38
N ARG A 319 -9.16 8.27 2.48
CA ARG A 319 -8.70 7.16 1.67
C ARG A 319 -7.44 6.58 2.28
N ILE A 320 -7.50 5.32 2.68
CA ILE A 320 -6.34 4.54 3.10
C ILE A 320 -5.85 3.70 1.93
N VAL A 321 -4.53 3.52 1.84
CA VAL A 321 -3.88 2.77 0.77
C VAL A 321 -2.83 1.83 1.35
N TRP A 322 -2.64 0.69 0.70
CA TRP A 322 -1.60 -0.27 1.09
C TRP A 322 -1.08 -1.05 -0.10
N GLY A 323 0.16 -1.50 0.03
CA GLY A 323 0.79 -2.37 -0.93
C GLY A 323 0.20 -3.79 -0.89
N ALA A 324 0.02 -4.38 -2.05
CA ALA A 324 -0.47 -5.73 -2.21
C ALA A 324 0.29 -6.45 -3.33
N SER A 325 0.33 -7.77 -3.22
CA SER A 325 0.70 -8.65 -4.32
C SER A 325 -0.55 -9.36 -4.78
N THR A 326 -0.84 -9.33 -6.07
CA THR A 326 -2.00 -10.00 -6.66
C THR A 326 -1.53 -11.06 -7.65
N THR A 327 -2.24 -12.18 -7.71
CA THR A 327 -1.99 -13.24 -8.69
C THR A 327 -3.05 -13.28 -9.78
N TYR A 328 -4.19 -12.69 -9.53
CA TYR A 328 -5.33 -12.66 -10.44
C TYR A 328 -5.80 -11.22 -10.71
N PRO A 329 -6.12 -10.83 -11.96
CA PRO A 329 -5.97 -11.60 -13.20
C PRO A 329 -4.54 -11.68 -13.72
N GLU A 330 -3.59 -11.05 -13.05
CA GLU A 330 -2.16 -11.05 -13.38
C GLU A 330 -1.33 -10.98 -12.10
N THR A 331 -0.16 -11.63 -12.11
CA THR A 331 0.81 -11.48 -11.01
C THR A 331 1.46 -10.10 -11.10
N THR A 332 1.26 -9.27 -10.09
CA THR A 332 1.83 -7.92 -10.05
C THR A 332 1.88 -7.38 -8.62
N ALA A 333 2.85 -6.51 -8.36
CA ALA A 333 2.77 -5.61 -7.20
C ALA A 333 1.80 -4.47 -7.52
N SER A 334 0.93 -4.17 -6.61
CA SER A 334 -0.13 -3.21 -6.80
C SER A 334 -0.45 -2.45 -5.51
N VAL A 335 -1.25 -1.41 -5.61
CA VAL A 335 -1.75 -0.68 -4.44
C VAL A 335 -3.25 -0.75 -4.40
N LEU A 336 -3.75 -1.26 -3.29
CA LEU A 336 -5.16 -1.25 -2.94
C LEU A 336 -5.52 0.03 -2.20
N ALA A 337 -6.75 0.46 -2.34
CA ALA A 337 -7.32 1.59 -1.61
C ALA A 337 -8.67 1.23 -1.01
N TYR A 338 -8.92 1.72 0.20
CA TYR A 338 -10.22 1.68 0.85
C TYR A 338 -10.66 3.10 1.20
N GLY A 339 -11.93 3.39 0.96
CA GLY A 339 -12.46 4.74 1.10
C GLY A 339 -12.20 5.61 -0.12
N SER A 340 -12.57 6.88 -0.02
CA SER A 340 -12.47 7.85 -1.10
C SER A 340 -11.75 9.11 -0.63
N LYS A 341 -11.01 9.76 -1.52
CA LYS A 341 -10.51 11.13 -1.31
C LYS A 341 -11.67 12.11 -1.18
N ASN A 342 -12.78 11.81 -1.85
CA ASN A 342 -14.00 12.60 -1.78
C ASN A 342 -14.98 11.91 -0.83
N SER A 343 -15.32 12.57 0.28
CA SER A 343 -16.25 12.03 1.29
C SER A 343 -17.67 11.74 0.75
N LYS A 344 -18.00 12.18 -0.45
CA LYS A 344 -19.28 11.92 -1.10
C LYS A 344 -19.36 10.60 -1.83
N LEU A 345 -18.21 9.95 -2.10
CA LEU A 345 -18.19 8.64 -2.74
C LEU A 345 -18.30 7.53 -1.70
N PRO A 346 -18.94 6.40 -2.03
CA PRO A 346 -19.06 5.28 -1.13
C PRO A 346 -17.66 4.70 -0.80
N LYS A 347 -17.51 4.21 0.41
CA LYS A 347 -16.32 3.46 0.81
C LYS A 347 -16.33 2.12 0.07
N GLY A 348 -15.23 1.80 -0.58
CA GLY A 348 -15.06 0.54 -1.31
C GLY A 348 -13.59 0.17 -1.41
N LEU A 349 -13.33 -1.08 -1.75
CA LEU A 349 -12.00 -1.59 -1.97
C LEU A 349 -11.66 -1.51 -3.46
N HIS A 350 -10.57 -0.84 -3.81
CA HIS A 350 -10.15 -0.61 -5.19
C HIS A 350 -8.67 -0.88 -5.37
N ASN A 351 -8.30 -1.54 -6.45
CA ASN A 351 -6.92 -1.72 -6.86
C ASN A 351 -6.52 -0.57 -7.81
N ILE A 352 -5.99 0.49 -7.25
CA ILE A 352 -5.78 1.77 -7.93
C ILE A 352 -4.47 1.88 -8.71
N ILE A 353 -3.48 1.06 -8.38
CA ILE A 353 -2.17 1.12 -9.03
C ILE A 353 -1.72 -0.28 -9.44
N ARG A 354 -1.23 -0.37 -10.66
CA ARG A 354 -0.30 -1.40 -11.10
C ARG A 354 1.09 -0.79 -11.11
N THR A 355 2.03 -1.41 -10.41
CA THR A 355 3.44 -0.98 -10.46
C THR A 355 4.09 -1.44 -11.76
N THR A 356 5.26 -0.91 -12.05
CA THR A 356 6.06 -1.30 -13.22
C THR A 356 6.88 -2.58 -13.01
N SER A 357 6.72 -3.27 -11.86
CA SER A 357 7.38 -4.55 -11.59
C SER A 357 7.01 -5.62 -12.63
N THR A 358 7.99 -6.39 -13.09
CA THR A 358 7.81 -7.43 -14.11
C THR A 358 8.30 -8.81 -13.68
N GLY A 359 8.87 -8.94 -12.49
CA GLY A 359 9.40 -10.20 -11.95
C GLY A 359 8.31 -11.15 -11.46
N THR A 360 8.73 -12.32 -10.99
CA THR A 360 7.85 -13.42 -10.59
C THR A 360 7.32 -13.30 -9.15
N THR A 361 7.98 -12.49 -8.31
CA THR A 361 7.63 -12.31 -6.90
C THR A 361 7.49 -10.82 -6.56
N PRO A 362 6.60 -10.09 -7.25
CA PRO A 362 6.47 -8.66 -7.06
C PRO A 362 5.84 -8.33 -5.70
N SER A 363 6.40 -7.34 -5.01
CA SER A 363 5.88 -6.85 -3.72
C SER A 363 6.08 -5.34 -3.60
N VAL A 364 5.12 -4.67 -2.98
CA VAL A 364 5.28 -3.26 -2.57
C VAL A 364 5.90 -3.24 -1.19
N THR A 365 7.08 -2.62 -1.08
CA THR A 365 7.88 -2.59 0.16
C THR A 365 7.71 -1.31 0.96
N ALA A 366 7.42 -0.20 0.29
CA ALA A 366 7.10 1.07 0.92
C ALA A 366 6.10 1.87 0.08
N LEU A 367 5.33 2.74 0.71
CA LEU A 367 4.30 3.52 0.08
C LEU A 367 4.16 4.87 0.78
N LYS A 368 4.05 5.96 0.03
CA LYS A 368 3.87 7.29 0.62
C LYS A 368 3.15 8.25 -0.29
N TYR A 369 2.18 8.98 0.26
CA TYR A 369 1.72 10.21 -0.35
C TYR A 369 2.74 11.32 -0.09
N VAL A 370 3.33 11.85 -1.16
CA VAL A 370 4.31 12.94 -1.08
C VAL A 370 3.69 14.24 -1.59
N GLN A 371 3.83 15.29 -0.81
CA GLN A 371 3.40 16.64 -1.17
C GLN A 371 4.64 17.53 -1.26
N GLN A 372 4.91 18.03 -2.45
CA GLN A 372 6.12 18.78 -2.76
C GLN A 372 6.00 20.29 -2.48
N SER A 373 4.78 20.79 -2.36
CA SER A 373 4.45 22.12 -1.86
C SER A 373 2.98 22.17 -1.42
N SER A 374 2.61 23.15 -0.62
CA SER A 374 1.25 23.30 -0.11
C SER A 374 0.17 23.45 -1.21
N ASN A 375 0.57 23.83 -2.41
CA ASN A 375 -0.35 24.08 -3.53
C ASN A 375 -0.37 22.94 -4.57
N VAL A 376 0.35 21.85 -4.33
CA VAL A 376 0.42 20.71 -5.25
C VAL A 376 -0.35 19.53 -4.66
N THR A 377 -1.18 18.89 -5.47
CA THR A 377 -1.89 17.66 -5.07
C THR A 377 -0.88 16.58 -4.68
N PRO A 378 -1.05 15.95 -3.51
CA PRO A 378 -0.17 14.86 -3.09
C PRO A 378 -0.13 13.75 -4.13
N ARG A 379 1.07 13.22 -4.40
CA ARG A 379 1.31 12.11 -5.31
C ARG A 379 1.59 10.85 -4.52
N LEU A 380 0.99 9.74 -4.92
CA LEU A 380 1.28 8.45 -4.33
C LEU A 380 2.50 7.83 -5.01
N LEU A 381 3.49 7.46 -4.21
CA LEU A 381 4.72 6.80 -4.65
C LEU A 381 4.78 5.39 -4.07
N PRO A 382 4.48 4.35 -4.85
CA PRO A 382 4.74 2.98 -4.46
C PRO A 382 6.19 2.60 -4.78
N ALA A 383 6.88 2.04 -3.80
CA ALA A 383 8.15 1.38 -3.98
C ALA A 383 7.94 -0.13 -4.02
N TRP A 384 8.57 -0.79 -4.95
CA TRP A 384 8.41 -2.21 -5.19
C TRP A 384 9.74 -2.94 -5.38
N THR A 385 9.71 -4.24 -5.14
CA THR A 385 10.76 -5.18 -5.53
C THR A 385 10.12 -6.41 -6.17
N ASP A 386 10.81 -7.07 -7.07
CA ASP A 386 10.31 -8.26 -7.76
C ASP A 386 11.27 -9.46 -7.68
N GLY A 387 12.22 -9.40 -6.77
CA GLY A 387 13.24 -10.41 -6.54
C GLY A 387 14.51 -10.19 -7.37
N THR A 388 14.45 -9.45 -8.47
CA THR A 388 15.59 -9.12 -9.33
C THR A 388 15.88 -7.63 -9.39
N GLU A 389 14.83 -6.83 -9.41
CA GLU A 389 14.88 -5.38 -9.46
C GLU A 389 14.10 -4.75 -8.33
N SER A 390 14.41 -3.50 -8.10
CA SER A 390 13.65 -2.61 -7.22
C SER A 390 13.39 -1.29 -7.91
N GLY A 391 12.29 -0.67 -7.58
CA GLY A 391 11.92 0.60 -8.18
C GLY A 391 10.96 1.41 -7.34
N VAL A 392 10.81 2.66 -7.70
CA VAL A 392 9.79 3.55 -7.18
C VAL A 392 9.05 4.16 -8.36
N ASP A 393 7.74 4.05 -8.30
CA ASP A 393 6.89 4.53 -9.38
C ASP A 393 6.18 5.83 -8.99
N LYS A 394 5.81 6.60 -9.99
CA LYS A 394 4.93 7.77 -9.88
C LYS A 394 3.85 7.73 -10.95
N LEU A 395 2.75 8.41 -10.71
CA LEU A 395 1.71 8.60 -11.71
C LEU A 395 2.30 9.30 -12.95
N SER A 396 2.07 8.72 -14.11
CA SER A 396 2.51 9.22 -15.40
C SER A 396 1.33 9.69 -16.24
N THR A 397 1.57 10.67 -17.09
CA THR A 397 0.62 11.12 -18.12
C THR A 397 1.02 10.68 -19.53
N THR A 398 2.20 10.07 -19.67
CA THR A 398 2.81 9.74 -20.97
C THR A 398 3.11 8.26 -21.16
N GLY A 399 2.90 7.45 -20.13
CA GLY A 399 3.17 6.01 -20.20
C GLY A 399 2.10 5.21 -20.94
N THR A 400 2.36 3.92 -21.11
CA THR A 400 1.42 2.98 -21.74
C THR A 400 0.49 2.38 -20.68
N TYR A 401 -0.81 2.49 -20.90
CA TYR A 401 -1.80 1.87 -20.05
C TYR A 401 -1.74 0.34 -20.16
N ALA A 402 -1.87 -0.33 -19.02
CA ALA A 402 -1.96 -1.78 -18.93
C ALA A 402 -2.99 -2.17 -17.86
N SER A 403 -4.09 -1.42 -17.79
CA SER A 403 -5.12 -1.61 -16.77
C SER A 403 -6.11 -2.69 -17.17
N VAL A 404 -6.62 -3.41 -16.19
CA VAL A 404 -7.59 -4.50 -16.38
C VAL A 404 -8.75 -4.32 -15.40
N TYR A 405 -9.95 -4.49 -15.87
CA TYR A 405 -11.16 -4.60 -15.08
C TYR A 405 -11.87 -5.91 -15.41
N ARG A 406 -12.30 -6.65 -14.41
CA ARG A 406 -13.23 -7.79 -14.56
C ARG A 406 -14.45 -7.55 -13.71
N SER A 407 -15.64 -7.66 -14.34
CA SER A 407 -16.91 -7.65 -13.60
C SER A 407 -16.99 -8.81 -12.62
N ALA A 408 -17.88 -8.71 -11.64
CA ALA A 408 -18.36 -9.90 -10.96
C ALA A 408 -19.00 -10.85 -11.98
N MET A 409 -19.11 -12.12 -11.59
CA MET A 409 -19.85 -13.10 -12.39
C MET A 409 -21.32 -12.72 -12.42
N ILE A 410 -21.86 -12.61 -13.61
CA ILE A 410 -23.28 -12.33 -13.85
C ILE A 410 -23.96 -13.66 -14.11
N ASN A 411 -24.80 -14.08 -13.18
CA ASN A 411 -25.57 -15.32 -13.26
C ASN A 411 -27.06 -14.97 -13.34
N VAL A 412 -27.76 -15.55 -14.31
CA VAL A 412 -29.20 -15.29 -14.58
C VAL A 412 -30.06 -16.42 -14.09
N ASN A 413 -29.48 -17.51 -13.58
CA ASN A 413 -30.16 -18.75 -13.15
C ASN A 413 -31.02 -19.43 -14.28
N ALA A 414 -30.68 -19.17 -15.53
CA ALA A 414 -31.29 -19.77 -16.72
C ALA A 414 -30.28 -19.72 -17.85
N GLN A 415 -30.42 -20.59 -18.84
CA GLN A 415 -29.63 -20.46 -20.06
C GLN A 415 -30.06 -19.20 -20.83
N PHE A 416 -29.08 -18.46 -21.32
CA PHE A 416 -29.33 -17.22 -22.05
C PHE A 416 -28.31 -16.98 -23.15
N THR A 417 -28.63 -16.03 -24.02
CA THR A 417 -27.72 -15.47 -25.02
C THR A 417 -27.56 -13.98 -24.79
N ILE A 418 -26.34 -13.47 -24.91
CA ILE A 418 -26.10 -12.03 -24.87
C ILE A 418 -26.35 -11.44 -26.24
N LYS A 419 -27.46 -10.69 -26.38
CA LYS A 419 -27.86 -10.05 -27.64
C LYS A 419 -27.22 -8.71 -27.88
N LYS A 420 -26.82 -8.04 -26.80
CA LYS A 420 -26.25 -6.68 -26.89
C LYS A 420 -25.40 -6.36 -25.67
N LEU A 421 -24.25 -5.77 -25.93
CA LEU A 421 -23.40 -5.13 -24.92
C LEU A 421 -23.23 -3.65 -25.31
N ARG A 422 -23.47 -2.76 -24.36
CA ARG A 422 -23.30 -1.32 -24.55
C ARG A 422 -22.31 -0.75 -23.55
N LEU A 423 -21.27 -0.10 -24.05
CA LEU A 423 -20.27 0.64 -23.30
C LEU A 423 -20.44 2.13 -23.53
N SER A 424 -20.57 2.90 -22.47
CA SER A 424 -20.55 4.35 -22.50
C SER A 424 -19.14 4.83 -22.09
N LEU A 425 -18.58 5.79 -22.83
CA LEU A 425 -17.19 6.22 -22.68
C LEU A 425 -17.15 7.64 -22.14
N GLY A 426 -16.23 7.91 -21.22
CA GLY A 426 -16.03 9.23 -20.63
C GLY A 426 -15.41 10.26 -21.60
N ALA A 427 -14.80 9.77 -22.68
CA ALA A 427 -14.25 10.59 -23.75
C ALA A 427 -14.60 10.02 -25.14
N ALA A 428 -14.53 10.83 -26.18
CA ALA A 428 -14.60 10.35 -27.55
C ALA A 428 -13.34 9.53 -27.89
N VAL A 429 -13.53 8.42 -28.60
CA VAL A 429 -12.41 7.58 -29.06
C VAL A 429 -11.53 8.38 -30.00
N ALA A 430 -10.25 8.50 -29.68
CA ALA A 430 -9.25 9.24 -30.43
C ALA A 430 -8.00 8.38 -30.69
N ALA A 431 -7.01 8.95 -31.36
CA ALA A 431 -5.73 8.28 -31.54
C ALA A 431 -5.10 7.89 -30.17
N ASN A 432 -4.36 6.81 -30.16
CA ASN A 432 -3.65 6.31 -28.97
C ASN A 432 -4.52 5.83 -27.79
N MET A 433 -5.82 5.74 -27.98
CA MET A 433 -6.76 5.14 -27.05
C MET A 433 -7.13 3.74 -27.52
N THR A 434 -6.97 2.75 -26.65
CA THR A 434 -7.32 1.36 -26.97
C THR A 434 -7.98 0.70 -25.77
N LEU A 435 -9.15 0.09 -26.01
CA LEU A 435 -9.89 -0.70 -25.04
C LEU A 435 -10.31 -2.01 -25.71
N ILE A 436 -9.98 -3.13 -25.09
CA ILE A 436 -10.26 -4.49 -25.58
C ILE A 436 -11.27 -5.13 -24.64
N PRO A 437 -12.55 -5.25 -25.03
CA PRO A 437 -13.53 -6.00 -24.27
C PRO A 437 -13.40 -7.48 -24.55
N LYS A 438 -13.56 -8.30 -23.50
CA LYS A 438 -13.59 -9.76 -23.58
C LYS A 438 -14.75 -10.29 -22.74
N ILE A 439 -15.33 -11.39 -23.16
CA ILE A 439 -16.38 -12.09 -22.42
C ILE A 439 -15.90 -13.49 -22.09
N PHE A 440 -15.91 -13.83 -20.81
CA PHE A 440 -15.70 -15.19 -20.30
C PHE A 440 -17.07 -15.78 -19.99
N VAL A 441 -17.33 -17.00 -20.38
CA VAL A 441 -18.60 -17.69 -20.20
C VAL A 441 -18.41 -18.99 -19.43
N ASP A 442 -19.37 -19.33 -18.58
CA ASP A 442 -19.45 -20.60 -17.86
C ASP A 442 -18.13 -21.02 -17.19
N ASP A 443 -17.50 -20.09 -16.48
CA ASP A 443 -16.20 -20.27 -15.81
C ASP A 443 -15.04 -20.66 -16.74
N ALA A 444 -15.19 -20.43 -18.04
CA ALA A 444 -14.16 -20.78 -19.00
C ALA A 444 -12.84 -20.02 -18.75
N SER A 445 -11.74 -20.70 -18.90
CA SER A 445 -10.40 -20.10 -18.89
C SER A 445 -10.12 -19.29 -20.18
N SER A 446 -10.87 -19.55 -21.25
CA SER A 446 -10.77 -18.83 -22.53
C SER A 446 -11.89 -17.81 -22.66
N SER A 447 -11.60 -16.71 -23.35
CA SER A 447 -12.55 -15.61 -23.56
C SER A 447 -12.85 -15.38 -25.03
N THR A 448 -14.06 -14.90 -25.33
CA THR A 448 -14.37 -14.27 -26.61
C THR A 448 -13.92 -12.82 -26.59
N THR A 449 -12.99 -12.45 -27.47
CA THR A 449 -12.54 -11.06 -27.64
C THR A 449 -13.43 -10.35 -28.65
N LEU A 450 -14.04 -9.25 -28.23
CA LEU A 450 -14.87 -8.41 -29.11
C LEU A 450 -13.99 -7.43 -29.90
N ALA A 451 -14.57 -6.79 -30.90
CA ALA A 451 -13.87 -5.80 -31.70
C ALA A 451 -13.26 -4.69 -30.82
N THR A 452 -11.97 -4.46 -30.98
CA THR A 452 -11.20 -3.49 -30.20
C THR A 452 -11.73 -2.07 -30.42
N ILE A 453 -11.98 -1.36 -29.33
CA ILE A 453 -12.36 0.07 -29.36
C ILE A 453 -11.07 0.89 -29.50
N ASN A 454 -10.86 1.43 -30.68
CA ASN A 454 -9.75 2.29 -31.03
C ASN A 454 -10.16 3.28 -32.13
N ASN A 455 -9.26 4.17 -32.53
CA ASN A 455 -9.55 5.19 -33.54
C ASN A 455 -9.86 4.59 -34.92
N THR A 456 -9.39 3.40 -35.24
CA THR A 456 -9.69 2.73 -36.53
C THR A 456 -11.14 2.28 -36.58
N ASN A 457 -11.64 1.66 -35.50
CA ASN A 457 -12.96 1.03 -35.49
C ASN A 457 -14.09 1.97 -35.03
N TYR A 458 -13.76 2.90 -34.11
CA TYR A 458 -14.76 3.71 -33.40
C TYR A 458 -14.39 5.18 -33.23
N SER A 459 -13.69 5.76 -34.22
CA SER A 459 -13.25 7.18 -34.16
C SER A 459 -14.38 8.14 -33.79
N GLY A 460 -14.13 9.02 -32.85
CA GLY A 460 -15.07 10.05 -32.39
C GLY A 460 -16.29 9.54 -31.61
N LYS A 461 -16.47 8.23 -31.40
CA LYS A 461 -17.61 7.69 -30.66
C LYS A 461 -17.42 7.83 -29.15
N ARG A 462 -18.51 8.14 -28.46
CA ARG A 462 -18.60 8.10 -26.99
C ARG A 462 -19.47 6.92 -26.48
N ARG A 463 -20.01 6.13 -27.43
CA ARG A 463 -20.81 4.95 -27.14
C ARG A 463 -20.48 3.87 -28.14
N VAL A 464 -20.20 2.69 -27.65
CA VAL A 464 -19.96 1.50 -28.46
C VAL A 464 -21.03 0.47 -28.12
N VAL A 465 -21.57 -0.15 -29.15
CA VAL A 465 -22.63 -1.17 -29.03
C VAL A 465 -22.23 -2.37 -29.87
N TYR A 466 -22.03 -3.50 -29.21
CA TYR A 466 -21.86 -4.80 -29.84
C TYR A 466 -23.22 -5.48 -29.97
N LYS A 467 -23.47 -6.12 -31.10
CA LYS A 467 -24.69 -6.86 -31.42
C LYS A 467 -24.33 -8.19 -32.07
N GLU A 468 -25.29 -9.06 -32.30
CA GLU A 468 -25.12 -10.16 -33.23
C GLU A 468 -24.76 -9.65 -34.64
N PRO A 469 -23.81 -10.31 -35.36
CA PRO A 469 -23.16 -11.59 -35.03
C PRO A 469 -21.89 -11.47 -34.17
N GLU A 470 -21.48 -10.29 -33.71
CA GLU A 470 -20.26 -10.10 -32.89
C GLU A 470 -20.31 -10.88 -31.57
N LEU A 471 -21.51 -11.13 -31.07
CA LEU A 471 -21.81 -11.88 -29.86
C LEU A 471 -22.31 -13.31 -30.13
N SER A 472 -22.27 -13.78 -31.35
CA SER A 472 -22.84 -15.10 -31.74
C SER A 472 -22.19 -16.31 -31.06
N SER A 473 -20.95 -16.14 -30.61
CA SER A 473 -20.22 -17.15 -29.83
C SER A 473 -20.56 -17.16 -28.34
N VAL A 474 -21.49 -16.29 -27.90
CA VAL A 474 -21.84 -16.09 -26.50
C VAL A 474 -23.35 -16.45 -26.34
N GLY A 475 -23.69 -17.68 -26.64
CA GLY A 475 -25.06 -18.18 -26.55
C GLY A 475 -25.15 -19.50 -25.81
N GLY A 476 -26.32 -19.78 -25.20
CA GLY A 476 -26.55 -20.98 -24.41
C GLY A 476 -25.70 -21.06 -23.14
N ILE A 477 -25.46 -19.94 -22.49
CA ILE A 477 -24.59 -19.80 -21.30
C ILE A 477 -25.43 -19.61 -20.04
N ASN A 478 -24.87 -20.01 -18.90
CA ASN A 478 -25.50 -19.84 -17.58
C ASN A 478 -24.96 -18.64 -16.82
N ASN A 479 -23.71 -18.30 -17.06
CA ASN A 479 -23.05 -17.15 -16.43
C ASN A 479 -22.01 -16.54 -17.36
N PHE A 480 -21.60 -15.29 -17.06
CA PHE A 480 -20.54 -14.63 -17.79
C PHE A 480 -19.84 -13.56 -16.94
N MET A 481 -18.61 -13.23 -17.35
CA MET A 481 -17.85 -12.08 -16.85
C MET A 481 -17.40 -11.22 -18.01
N LEU A 482 -17.42 -9.91 -17.81
CA LEU A 482 -16.83 -8.94 -18.73
C LEU A 482 -15.44 -8.54 -18.26
N GLU A 483 -14.45 -8.66 -19.12
CA GLU A 483 -13.13 -8.06 -18.92
C GLU A 483 -12.95 -6.87 -19.87
N LEU A 484 -12.43 -5.79 -19.35
CA LEU A 484 -12.00 -4.61 -20.10
C LEU A 484 -10.50 -4.44 -19.90
N ARG A 485 -9.73 -4.42 -21.00
CA ARG A 485 -8.28 -4.18 -20.98
C ARG A 485 -7.96 -2.88 -21.69
N TRP A 486 -7.32 -1.96 -20.96
CA TRP A 486 -6.79 -0.73 -21.53
C TRP A 486 -5.36 -0.95 -21.97
N THR A 487 -5.07 -0.53 -23.21
CA THR A 487 -3.73 -0.45 -23.78
C THR A 487 -3.61 0.85 -24.55
N GLY A 488 -2.41 1.31 -24.84
CA GLY A 488 -2.20 2.57 -25.55
C GLY A 488 -1.69 3.67 -24.63
N THR A 489 -1.53 4.88 -25.14
CA THR A 489 -0.90 6.01 -24.44
C THR A 489 -1.87 7.10 -24.01
N ALA A 490 -3.18 6.92 -24.20
CA ALA A 490 -4.21 7.82 -23.72
C ALA A 490 -5.32 7.07 -22.97
N ALA A 491 -5.81 7.67 -21.88
CA ALA A 491 -6.89 7.12 -21.10
C ALA A 491 -8.22 7.12 -21.86
N LEU A 492 -8.97 6.04 -21.75
CA LEU A 492 -10.36 5.95 -22.23
C LEU A 492 -11.24 5.48 -21.07
N PRO A 493 -11.74 6.40 -20.24
CA PRO A 493 -12.61 6.05 -19.12
C PRO A 493 -13.90 5.39 -19.59
N VAL A 494 -14.39 4.40 -18.84
CA VAL A 494 -15.67 3.75 -19.07
C VAL A 494 -16.65 4.16 -17.99
N LEU A 495 -17.82 4.64 -18.40
CA LEU A 495 -18.90 5.05 -17.51
C LEU A 495 -19.74 3.84 -17.10
N LEU A 496 -20.05 3.72 -15.84
CA LEU A 496 -21.00 2.75 -15.32
C LEU A 496 -22.42 3.36 -15.30
N PRO A 497 -23.49 2.55 -15.41
CA PRO A 497 -23.46 1.10 -15.58
C PRO A 497 -23.09 0.66 -16.99
N ILE A 498 -22.52 -0.55 -17.10
CA ILE A 498 -22.37 -1.26 -18.37
C ILE A 498 -23.68 -2.01 -18.62
N GLU A 499 -24.25 -1.84 -19.82
CA GLU A 499 -25.58 -2.36 -20.15
C GLU A 499 -25.48 -3.65 -20.99
N PHE A 500 -26.16 -4.69 -20.56
CA PHE A 500 -26.35 -5.94 -21.30
C PHE A 500 -27.82 -6.11 -21.65
N THR A 501 -28.11 -6.63 -22.85
CA THR A 501 -29.41 -7.19 -23.22
C THR A 501 -29.21 -8.68 -23.42
N ILE A 502 -29.95 -9.49 -22.70
CA ILE A 502 -29.93 -10.95 -22.78
C ILE A 502 -31.28 -11.48 -23.30
N GLU A 503 -31.24 -12.61 -23.92
CA GLU A 503 -32.42 -13.41 -24.26
C GLU A 503 -32.34 -14.73 -23.48
N ILE A 504 -33.32 -14.98 -22.66
CA ILE A 504 -33.40 -16.18 -21.83
C ILE A 504 -34.06 -17.28 -22.65
N PHE A 505 -33.49 -18.47 -22.61
CA PHE A 505 -34.17 -19.65 -23.17
C PHE A 505 -35.15 -20.17 -22.11
N ASP A 506 -36.42 -20.11 -22.36
CA ASP A 506 -37.39 -20.82 -21.57
C ASP A 506 -37.25 -22.31 -21.87
N ASP A 507 -36.87 -23.10 -20.87
CA ASP A 507 -37.03 -24.56 -20.91
C ASP A 507 -38.51 -24.90 -20.80
N GLU A 508 -39.31 -24.53 -21.82
CA GLU A 508 -40.59 -25.15 -22.01
C GLU A 508 -40.36 -26.49 -22.70
N ASN A 509 -40.06 -27.53 -21.85
CA ASN A 509 -40.61 -28.89 -22.01
C ASN A 509 -40.20 -29.78 -20.83
#